data_2268d629f75aae76ad2175e5ef7ea1f4
#
_entry.id   2268d629f75aae76ad2175e5ef7ea1f4
#
_cell.length_a   1.000
_cell.length_b   1.000
_cell.length_c   1.000
_cell.angle_alpha   90.00
_cell.angle_beta   90.00
_cell.angle_gamma   90.00
#
_symmetry.space_group_name_H-M   'P 1'
#
loop_
_entity.id
_entity.type
_entity.pdbx_description
1 polymer ?
#
loop_
_entity_poly.entity_id
_entity_poly.type
_entity_poly.pdbx_seq_one_letter_code
_entity_poly.pdbx_strand_id
1 'polypeptide(L)'
;LIRQRVNSLGVAESEVAAQGSATNRQIVISVPGDTGRRVVELVGQTAELRFRQVLATAAATGAADPAATPATGVSPEVNAKFAALDCTKPENLQGSGADAPTDTIVACDRAGLTKYILAPAEVLGRQISKASAGLDAQSGSAWYVSLTFNGEGTTAFGAITSRVTSLAAPLNQVAIVLDGLVVSAPRINEAIPSGNAQITGSFTQLEAQDLANVLKYGALPLSFDRGEVQQVSPTLGADQLSAGLLAGGLGLGLVLLYSLLYYRGLGLVTVGSLAVAGSLVYLMFLLLGEWIGFTLTLAGIAGAIVAIGVTADSFIIYFERIRDEIREGRSLRTAVETGWS
;
A
#
# COMPACT_ATOMS: atom_id res chain seq x y z
N LEU A 1 -3.92 -6.43 -7.96
CA LEU A 1 -2.60 -5.81 -7.81
C LEU A 1 -2.66 -4.55 -6.96
N ILE A 2 -3.38 -3.47 -7.34
CA ILE A 2 -3.45 -2.21 -6.57
C ILE A 2 -3.92 -2.46 -5.13
N ARG A 3 -5.03 -3.20 -4.92
CA ARG A 3 -5.51 -3.55 -3.57
C ARG A 3 -4.46 -4.33 -2.77
N GLN A 4 -3.71 -5.23 -3.40
CA GLN A 4 -2.64 -5.99 -2.74
C GLN A 4 -1.47 -5.08 -2.32
N ARG A 5 -1.09 -4.12 -3.17
CA ARG A 5 -0.07 -3.12 -2.83
C ARG A 5 -0.51 -2.25 -1.65
N VAL A 6 -1.75 -1.73 -1.68
CA VAL A 6 -2.29 -0.90 -0.61
C VAL A 6 -2.35 -1.68 0.72
N ASN A 7 -2.84 -2.92 0.69
CA ASN A 7 -2.93 -3.76 1.89
C ASN A 7 -1.55 -4.11 2.45
N SER A 8 -0.52 -4.27 1.58
CA SER A 8 0.85 -4.56 2.04
C SER A 8 1.53 -3.43 2.80
N LEU A 9 0.98 -2.21 2.71
CA LEU A 9 1.42 -1.04 3.47
C LEU A 9 0.91 -1.01 4.91
N GLY A 10 0.19 -2.06 5.34
CA GLY A 10 -0.37 -2.15 6.68
C GLY A 10 -1.56 -1.21 6.91
N VAL A 11 -2.17 -0.70 5.84
CA VAL A 11 -3.38 0.12 5.94
C VAL A 11 -4.58 -0.81 5.98
N ALA A 12 -5.05 -1.11 7.19
CA ALA A 12 -6.33 -1.79 7.39
C ALA A 12 -7.45 -0.87 6.89
N GLU A 13 -8.48 -1.45 6.25
CA GLU A 13 -9.68 -0.74 5.77
C GLU A 13 -9.48 0.22 4.58
N SER A 14 -8.48 -0.02 3.73
CA SER A 14 -8.41 0.70 2.46
C SER A 14 -9.48 0.20 1.49
N GLU A 15 -10.21 1.12 0.88
CA GLU A 15 -11.18 0.82 -0.16
C GLU A 15 -10.61 1.17 -1.54
N VAL A 16 -10.64 0.21 -2.45
CA VAL A 16 -10.21 0.38 -3.84
C VAL A 16 -11.40 0.08 -4.74
N ALA A 17 -11.96 1.10 -5.35
CA ALA A 17 -13.10 1.04 -6.25
C ALA A 17 -12.75 1.52 -7.66
N ALA A 18 -13.20 0.79 -8.67
CA ALA A 18 -13.13 1.25 -10.06
C ALA A 18 -14.41 2.00 -10.39
N GLN A 19 -14.28 3.22 -10.92
CA GLN A 19 -15.40 4.08 -11.30
C GLN A 19 -15.26 4.53 -12.77
N GLY A 20 -16.36 4.93 -13.38
CA GLY A 20 -16.40 5.47 -14.73
C GLY A 20 -16.79 4.47 -15.81
N SER A 21 -16.94 4.97 -17.05
CA SER A 21 -17.28 4.20 -18.25
C SER A 21 -16.04 3.71 -19.01
N ALA A 22 -16.24 2.95 -20.08
CA ALA A 22 -15.17 2.34 -20.88
C ALA A 22 -14.09 3.33 -21.36
N THR A 23 -14.45 4.60 -21.56
CA THR A 23 -13.56 5.65 -22.06
C THR A 23 -12.93 6.52 -20.98
N ASN A 24 -13.46 6.49 -19.75
CA ASN A 24 -12.96 7.30 -18.63
C ASN A 24 -13.00 6.47 -17.34
N ARG A 25 -12.15 5.46 -17.26
CA ARG A 25 -12.02 4.63 -16.06
C ARG A 25 -11.10 5.29 -15.05
N GLN A 26 -11.57 5.41 -13.83
CA GLN A 26 -10.81 5.93 -12.70
C GLN A 26 -10.76 4.86 -11.61
N ILE A 27 -9.65 4.83 -10.89
CA ILE A 27 -9.51 4.03 -9.68
C ILE A 27 -9.49 4.99 -8.50
N VAL A 28 -10.51 4.88 -7.67
CA VAL A 28 -10.61 5.66 -6.43
C VAL A 28 -10.07 4.80 -5.30
N ILE A 29 -9.13 5.35 -4.55
CA ILE A 29 -8.50 4.70 -3.41
C ILE A 29 -8.76 5.58 -2.19
N SER A 30 -9.54 5.03 -1.25
CA SER A 30 -9.80 5.66 0.04
C SER A 30 -8.90 5.03 1.08
N VAL A 31 -8.09 5.84 1.75
CA VAL A 31 -7.12 5.40 2.74
C VAL A 31 -7.35 6.18 4.03
N PRO A 32 -7.67 5.52 5.15
CA PRO A 32 -7.78 6.18 6.43
C PRO A 32 -6.40 6.56 6.99
N GLY A 33 -6.34 7.67 7.73
CA GLY A 33 -5.13 8.12 8.43
C GLY A 33 -4.15 8.95 7.58
N ASP A 34 -2.97 9.23 8.14
CA ASP A 34 -1.96 10.10 7.54
C ASP A 34 -1.10 9.44 6.45
N THR A 35 -1.32 8.16 6.18
CA THR A 35 -0.56 7.37 5.20
C THR A 35 -0.96 7.63 3.75
N GLY A 36 -1.99 8.46 3.51
CA GLY A 36 -2.56 8.70 2.18
C GLY A 36 -1.53 9.18 1.14
N ARG A 37 -0.61 10.08 1.48
CA ARG A 37 0.45 10.54 0.57
C ARG A 37 1.36 9.40 0.11
N ARG A 38 1.81 8.57 1.06
CA ARG A 38 2.67 7.42 0.78
C ARG A 38 1.98 6.39 -0.10
N VAL A 39 0.69 6.15 0.13
CA VAL A 39 -0.11 5.24 -0.71
C VAL A 39 -0.22 5.78 -2.13
N VAL A 40 -0.48 7.08 -2.31
CA VAL A 40 -0.56 7.71 -3.64
C VAL A 40 0.77 7.59 -4.39
N GLU A 41 1.91 7.78 -3.73
CA GLU A 41 3.23 7.63 -4.33
C GLU A 41 3.50 6.20 -4.76
N LEU A 42 3.23 5.22 -3.90
CA LEU A 42 3.51 3.81 -4.17
C LEU A 42 2.54 3.16 -5.17
N VAL A 43 1.28 3.57 -5.17
CA VAL A 43 0.29 3.08 -6.14
C VAL A 43 0.47 3.71 -7.50
N GLY A 44 0.94 4.97 -7.55
CA GLY A 44 1.21 5.68 -8.81
C GLY A 44 2.47 5.17 -9.54
N GLN A 45 3.35 4.44 -8.87
CA GLN A 45 4.52 3.82 -9.50
C GLN A 45 4.09 2.59 -10.29
N THR A 46 4.42 2.55 -11.58
CA THR A 46 4.19 1.37 -12.42
C THR A 46 5.03 0.19 -11.93
N ALA A 47 6.16 0.46 -11.28
CA ALA A 47 7.12 -0.50 -10.77
C ALA A 47 7.66 -1.44 -11.85
N GLU A 48 7.90 -0.88 -13.01
CA GLU A 48 8.49 -1.62 -14.10
C GLU A 48 10.00 -1.73 -13.90
N LEU A 49 10.43 -2.89 -13.40
CA LEU A 49 11.83 -3.18 -13.17
C LEU A 49 12.46 -3.81 -14.42
N ARG A 50 13.63 -3.30 -14.78
CA ARG A 50 14.42 -3.79 -15.93
C ARG A 50 15.89 -3.84 -15.59
N PHE A 51 16.58 -4.90 -16.05
CA PHE A 51 18.02 -5.02 -15.95
C PHE A 51 18.63 -4.78 -17.32
N ARG A 52 19.54 -3.82 -17.40
CA ARG A 52 20.16 -3.34 -18.63
C ARG A 52 21.66 -3.23 -18.46
N GLN A 53 22.42 -3.63 -19.47
CA GLN A 53 23.86 -3.38 -19.48
C GLN A 53 24.12 -1.87 -19.59
N VAL A 54 25.09 -1.36 -18.85
CA VAL A 54 25.56 0.02 -18.98
C VAL A 54 26.50 0.14 -20.18
N LEU A 55 26.22 1.08 -21.09
CA LEU A 55 27.04 1.37 -22.24
C LEU A 55 27.93 2.59 -22.03
N ALA A 56 27.44 3.60 -21.31
CA ALA A 56 28.21 4.78 -20.94
C ALA A 56 27.67 5.42 -19.66
N THR A 57 28.53 6.16 -18.97
CA THR A 57 28.16 6.96 -17.79
C THR A 57 28.81 8.33 -17.87
N ALA A 58 28.14 9.37 -17.37
CA ALA A 58 28.69 10.70 -17.19
C ALA A 58 28.07 11.38 -15.96
N ALA A 59 28.65 12.50 -15.52
CA ALA A 59 28.11 13.33 -14.46
C ALA A 59 26.74 13.91 -14.85
N ALA A 60 25.91 14.18 -13.86
CA ALA A 60 24.50 14.59 -14.00
C ALA A 60 24.28 15.92 -14.74
N THR A 61 25.28 16.78 -14.81
CA THR A 61 25.16 18.12 -15.37
C THR A 61 24.92 18.10 -16.88
N GLY A 62 23.98 18.92 -17.37
CA GLY A 62 23.63 19.06 -18.79
C GLY A 62 24.64 19.80 -19.63
N ALA A 63 25.78 20.26 -19.09
CA ALA A 63 26.89 20.70 -19.88
C ALA A 63 27.43 19.50 -20.67
N ALA A 64 27.50 19.66 -21.99
CA ALA A 64 28.19 18.68 -22.81
C ALA A 64 29.60 18.51 -22.21
N ASP A 65 29.82 17.42 -21.52
CA ASP A 65 31.13 17.07 -21.02
C ASP A 65 31.96 16.75 -22.26
N PRO A 66 32.93 17.61 -22.66
CA PRO A 66 33.75 17.36 -23.84
C PRO A 66 34.61 16.09 -23.67
N ALA A 67 34.69 15.54 -22.45
CA ALA A 67 35.33 14.29 -22.13
C ALA A 67 34.38 13.08 -22.21
N ALA A 68 33.07 13.27 -22.37
CA ALA A 68 32.11 12.19 -22.59
C ALA A 68 32.37 11.58 -23.98
N THR A 69 33.21 10.54 -24.01
CA THR A 69 33.45 9.76 -25.21
C THR A 69 32.12 9.18 -25.70
N PRO A 70 31.70 9.46 -26.96
CA PRO A 70 30.49 8.85 -27.51
C PRO A 70 30.55 7.35 -27.37
N ALA A 71 29.52 6.75 -26.82
CA ALA A 71 29.49 5.29 -26.65
C ALA A 71 29.55 4.62 -28.01
N THR A 72 30.55 3.76 -28.20
CA THR A 72 30.76 3.02 -29.45
C THR A 72 29.60 2.05 -29.68
N GLY A 73 29.02 2.05 -30.88
CA GLY A 73 27.89 1.18 -31.22
C GLY A 73 26.50 1.73 -30.82
N VAL A 74 26.43 2.97 -30.36
CA VAL A 74 25.17 3.65 -30.01
C VAL A 74 24.82 4.66 -31.11
N SER A 75 23.52 4.79 -31.42
CA SER A 75 23.07 5.73 -32.47
C SER A 75 23.42 7.19 -32.12
N PRO A 76 23.67 8.04 -33.12
CA PRO A 76 23.95 9.45 -32.90
C PRO A 76 22.85 10.19 -32.14
N GLU A 77 21.61 9.78 -32.34
CA GLU A 77 20.44 10.37 -31.66
C GLU A 77 20.45 10.09 -30.14
N VAL A 78 20.81 8.86 -29.72
CA VAL A 78 20.92 8.50 -28.32
C VAL A 78 22.08 9.24 -27.68
N ASN A 79 23.22 9.34 -28.37
CA ASN A 79 24.37 10.13 -27.91
C ASN A 79 24.01 11.61 -27.73
N ALA A 80 23.24 12.20 -28.66
CA ALA A 80 22.76 13.58 -28.54
C ALA A 80 21.80 13.77 -27.35
N LYS A 81 20.87 12.83 -27.15
CA LYS A 81 19.99 12.83 -25.97
C LYS A 81 20.79 12.71 -24.67
N PHE A 82 21.81 11.87 -24.65
CA PHE A 82 22.68 11.68 -23.47
C PHE A 82 23.47 12.96 -23.15
N ALA A 83 24.01 13.63 -24.17
CA ALA A 83 24.70 14.92 -23.99
C ALA A 83 23.75 16.00 -23.43
N ALA A 84 22.51 16.05 -23.92
CA ALA A 84 21.53 17.06 -23.54
C ALA A 84 20.84 16.75 -22.17
N LEU A 85 20.89 15.52 -21.70
CA LEU A 85 20.20 15.13 -20.46
C LEU A 85 20.86 15.78 -19.24
N ASP A 86 20.05 16.50 -18.48
CA ASP A 86 20.42 17.16 -17.22
C ASP A 86 19.66 16.51 -16.07
N CYS A 87 20.35 15.67 -15.31
CA CYS A 87 19.75 14.93 -14.18
C CYS A 87 19.62 15.79 -12.91
N THR A 88 20.03 17.03 -12.90
CA THR A 88 19.80 17.96 -11.79
C THR A 88 18.39 18.54 -11.80
N LYS A 89 17.68 18.43 -12.93
CA LYS A 89 16.32 18.95 -13.09
C LYS A 89 15.29 17.95 -12.55
N PRO A 90 14.38 18.40 -11.67
CA PRO A 90 13.36 17.51 -11.07
C PRO A 90 12.46 16.79 -12.09
N GLU A 91 12.23 17.42 -13.24
CA GLU A 91 11.43 16.83 -14.33
C GLU A 91 12.04 15.55 -14.89
N ASN A 92 13.38 15.45 -14.92
CA ASN A 92 14.11 14.27 -15.40
C ASN A 92 14.28 13.17 -14.32
N LEU A 93 13.89 13.46 -13.08
CA LEU A 93 13.90 12.52 -11.95
C LEU A 93 12.53 11.93 -11.65
N GLN A 94 11.50 12.25 -12.42
CA GLN A 94 10.16 11.70 -12.20
C GLN A 94 10.01 10.28 -12.78
N GLY A 95 10.91 9.86 -13.66
CA GLY A 95 10.81 8.61 -14.39
C GLY A 95 9.63 8.62 -15.37
N SER A 96 9.83 8.15 -16.58
CA SER A 96 8.76 8.14 -17.58
C SER A 96 8.05 6.79 -17.70
N GLY A 97 8.71 5.68 -17.31
CA GLY A 97 8.18 4.32 -17.48
C GLY A 97 7.77 3.95 -18.91
N ALA A 98 7.95 4.88 -19.85
CA ALA A 98 7.41 4.80 -21.22
C ALA A 98 8.38 4.18 -22.24
N ASP A 99 9.58 3.76 -21.80
CA ASP A 99 10.58 3.18 -22.68
C ASP A 99 10.23 1.72 -23.05
N ALA A 100 10.42 1.35 -24.32
CA ALA A 100 10.25 -0.05 -24.70
C ALA A 100 11.44 -0.89 -24.18
N PRO A 101 11.21 -2.16 -23.80
CA PRO A 101 12.31 -3.05 -23.35
C PRO A 101 13.43 -3.21 -24.39
N THR A 102 13.07 -3.12 -25.66
CA THR A 102 13.98 -3.29 -26.81
C THR A 102 14.85 -2.07 -27.12
N ASP A 103 14.55 -0.93 -26.50
CA ASP A 103 15.21 0.33 -26.85
C ASP A 103 16.49 0.53 -26.02
N THR A 104 17.48 1.16 -26.67
CA THR A 104 18.61 1.78 -25.96
C THR A 104 18.13 3.12 -25.41
N ILE A 105 18.25 3.30 -24.10
CA ILE A 105 17.71 4.47 -23.40
C ILE A 105 18.80 5.30 -22.73
N VAL A 106 18.43 6.54 -22.42
CA VAL A 106 19.20 7.45 -21.57
C VAL A 106 18.45 7.65 -20.28
N ALA A 107 19.10 7.47 -19.15
CA ALA A 107 18.45 7.54 -17.83
C ALA A 107 19.32 8.25 -16.81
N CYS A 108 18.66 8.87 -15.82
CA CYS A 108 19.29 9.42 -14.63
C CYS A 108 19.30 8.39 -13.50
N ASP A 109 20.25 8.51 -12.57
CA ASP A 109 20.10 7.84 -11.29
C ASP A 109 19.07 8.58 -10.41
N ARG A 110 18.55 7.87 -9.40
CA ARG A 110 17.58 8.44 -8.45
C ARG A 110 18.11 9.65 -7.67
N ALA A 111 19.41 9.70 -7.44
CA ALA A 111 20.07 10.77 -6.68
C ALA A 111 20.33 12.02 -7.56
N GLY A 112 20.14 11.92 -8.88
CA GLY A 112 20.43 13.01 -9.82
C GLY A 112 21.93 13.32 -9.95
N LEU A 113 22.81 12.34 -9.70
CA LEU A 113 24.26 12.51 -9.71
C LEU A 113 24.92 12.00 -10.97
N THR A 114 24.33 10.98 -11.60
CA THR A 114 24.90 10.27 -12.74
C THR A 114 23.87 10.06 -13.83
N LYS A 115 24.28 10.21 -15.08
CA LYS A 115 23.49 9.84 -16.25
C LYS A 115 24.09 8.64 -16.97
N TYR A 116 23.25 7.83 -17.58
CA TYR A 116 23.60 6.55 -18.19
C TYR A 116 23.08 6.44 -19.61
N ILE A 117 23.84 5.73 -20.48
CA ILE A 117 23.28 5.10 -21.67
C ILE A 117 23.16 3.61 -21.34
N LEU A 118 21.97 3.06 -21.54
CA LEU A 118 21.62 1.69 -21.19
C LEU A 118 21.20 0.91 -22.42
N ALA A 119 21.72 -0.30 -22.57
CA ALA A 119 21.35 -1.25 -23.60
C ALA A 119 19.87 -1.69 -23.48
N PRO A 120 19.29 -2.38 -24.46
CA PRO A 120 18.00 -3.05 -24.33
C PRO A 120 17.93 -3.89 -23.07
N ALA A 121 16.72 -4.02 -22.51
CA ALA A 121 16.49 -4.77 -21.30
C ALA A 121 16.61 -6.28 -21.59
N GLU A 122 17.42 -6.99 -20.80
CA GLU A 122 17.61 -8.44 -20.95
C GLU A 122 16.83 -9.23 -19.91
N VAL A 123 16.60 -8.63 -18.73
CA VAL A 123 15.76 -9.22 -17.68
C VAL A 123 14.69 -8.21 -17.28
N LEU A 124 13.45 -8.70 -17.15
CA LEU A 124 12.26 -7.89 -16.86
C LEU A 124 11.71 -8.23 -15.47
N GLY A 125 11.05 -7.27 -14.85
CA GLY A 125 10.45 -7.43 -13.53
C GLY A 125 9.48 -8.62 -13.40
N ARG A 126 8.78 -9.00 -14.48
CA ARG A 126 7.91 -10.19 -14.51
C ARG A 126 8.65 -11.52 -14.32
N GLN A 127 9.97 -11.53 -14.46
CA GLN A 127 10.81 -12.70 -14.24
C GLN A 127 11.31 -12.82 -12.80
N ILE A 128 10.91 -11.90 -11.91
CA ILE A 128 11.15 -11.97 -10.48
C ILE A 128 10.07 -12.84 -9.84
N SER A 129 10.49 -13.84 -9.08
CA SER A 129 9.60 -14.73 -8.32
C SER A 129 9.44 -14.32 -6.87
N LYS A 130 10.48 -13.70 -6.26
CA LYS A 130 10.46 -13.22 -4.88
C LYS A 130 11.27 -11.94 -4.75
N ALA A 131 10.82 -11.05 -3.87
CA ALA A 131 11.54 -9.87 -3.44
C ALA A 131 11.38 -9.70 -1.92
N SER A 132 12.47 -9.37 -1.22
CA SER A 132 12.47 -9.14 0.23
C SER A 132 13.53 -8.13 0.62
N ALA A 133 13.21 -7.25 1.58
CA ALA A 133 14.18 -6.35 2.18
C ALA A 133 15.04 -7.10 3.20
N GLY A 134 16.32 -6.76 3.28
CA GLY A 134 17.26 -7.30 4.24
C GLY A 134 18.23 -6.24 4.74
N LEU A 135 18.80 -6.47 5.91
CA LEU A 135 19.87 -5.64 6.49
C LEU A 135 21.20 -6.34 6.24
N ASP A 136 22.17 -5.62 5.71
CA ASP A 136 23.52 -6.16 5.53
C ASP A 136 24.19 -6.35 6.90
N ALA A 137 24.43 -7.61 7.25
CA ALA A 137 25.02 -7.99 8.52
C ALA A 137 26.49 -7.53 8.67
N GLN A 138 27.18 -7.23 7.57
CA GLN A 138 28.59 -6.81 7.60
C GLN A 138 28.74 -5.30 7.79
N SER A 139 27.88 -4.51 7.16
CA SER A 139 27.86 -3.05 7.32
C SER A 139 27.02 -2.58 8.52
N GLY A 140 26.12 -3.42 9.03
CA GLY A 140 25.27 -3.16 10.19
C GLY A 140 24.21 -2.06 10.02
N SER A 141 24.22 -1.33 8.90
CA SER A 141 23.33 -0.18 8.68
C SER A 141 22.81 -0.05 7.25
N ALA A 142 23.34 -0.79 6.29
CA ALA A 142 22.91 -0.72 4.89
C ALA A 142 21.74 -1.69 4.62
N TRP A 143 20.63 -1.15 4.16
CA TRP A 143 19.49 -1.95 3.70
C TRP A 143 19.64 -2.30 2.23
N TYR A 144 19.25 -3.51 1.86
CA TYR A 144 19.23 -3.99 0.48
C TYR A 144 17.90 -4.68 0.16
N VAL A 145 17.61 -4.85 -1.12
CA VAL A 145 16.49 -5.66 -1.58
C VAL A 145 17.05 -6.91 -2.29
N SER A 146 16.75 -8.08 -1.74
CA SER A 146 17.07 -9.36 -2.33
C SER A 146 16.01 -9.77 -3.34
N LEU A 147 16.43 -10.20 -4.51
CA LEU A 147 15.59 -10.67 -5.59
C LEU A 147 15.91 -12.14 -5.90
N THR A 148 14.88 -12.92 -6.17
CA THR A 148 15.01 -14.26 -6.74
C THR A 148 14.26 -14.31 -8.05
N PHE A 149 14.93 -14.74 -9.12
CA PHE A 149 14.32 -14.88 -10.44
C PHE A 149 13.60 -16.23 -10.60
N ASN A 150 12.67 -16.30 -11.54
CA ASN A 150 12.14 -17.55 -12.04
C ASN A 150 13.16 -18.23 -12.99
N GLY A 151 12.85 -19.40 -13.55
CA GLY A 151 13.78 -20.13 -14.41
C GLY A 151 14.22 -19.34 -15.65
N GLU A 152 13.31 -18.62 -16.30
CA GLU A 152 13.61 -17.76 -17.47
C GLU A 152 14.54 -16.61 -17.08
N GLY A 153 14.20 -15.90 -16.00
CA GLY A 153 15.01 -14.80 -15.49
C GLY A 153 16.39 -15.25 -14.99
N THR A 154 16.49 -16.41 -14.36
CA THR A 154 17.76 -17.01 -13.94
C THR A 154 18.68 -17.24 -15.14
N THR A 155 18.16 -17.81 -16.22
CA THR A 155 18.93 -18.05 -17.44
C THR A 155 19.37 -16.72 -18.08
N ALA A 156 18.48 -15.76 -18.22
CA ALA A 156 18.77 -14.46 -18.81
C ALA A 156 19.78 -13.66 -17.95
N PHE A 157 19.60 -13.65 -16.61
CA PHE A 157 20.52 -12.97 -15.69
C PHE A 157 21.89 -13.61 -15.64
N GLY A 158 21.97 -14.95 -15.69
CA GLY A 158 23.21 -15.68 -15.83
C GLY A 158 23.96 -15.36 -17.13
N ALA A 159 23.23 -15.25 -18.25
CA ALA A 159 23.81 -14.91 -19.55
C ALA A 159 24.36 -13.47 -19.58
N ILE A 160 23.61 -12.45 -19.11
CA ILE A 160 24.11 -11.08 -19.08
C ILE A 160 25.31 -10.93 -18.14
N THR A 161 25.25 -11.51 -16.94
CA THR A 161 26.35 -11.41 -15.97
C THR A 161 27.61 -12.11 -16.48
N SER A 162 27.50 -13.27 -17.12
CA SER A 162 28.66 -13.98 -17.74
C SER A 162 29.30 -13.17 -18.86
N ARG A 163 28.49 -12.48 -19.68
CA ARG A 163 28.98 -11.67 -20.79
C ARG A 163 29.73 -10.42 -20.33
N VAL A 164 29.19 -9.72 -19.32
CA VAL A 164 29.72 -8.42 -18.89
C VAL A 164 30.96 -8.52 -18.00
N THR A 165 31.18 -9.64 -17.30
CA THR A 165 32.36 -9.82 -16.42
C THR A 165 33.70 -9.61 -17.08
N SER A 166 33.82 -9.94 -18.38
CA SER A 166 35.06 -9.79 -19.14
C SER A 166 35.28 -8.37 -19.70
N LEU A 167 34.32 -7.48 -19.55
CA LEU A 167 34.39 -6.15 -20.14
C LEU A 167 35.01 -5.14 -19.18
N ALA A 168 35.56 -4.07 -19.74
CA ALA A 168 36.08 -2.95 -18.96
C ALA A 168 34.91 -2.04 -18.46
N ALA A 169 35.15 -1.31 -17.38
CA ALA A 169 34.17 -0.32 -16.91
C ALA A 169 33.95 0.79 -17.98
N PRO A 170 32.69 1.28 -18.14
CA PRO A 170 31.47 0.94 -17.42
C PRO A 170 30.68 -0.26 -17.97
N LEU A 171 31.17 -0.91 -19.05
CA LEU A 171 30.47 -1.99 -19.75
C LEU A 171 30.27 -3.25 -18.91
N ASN A 172 31.03 -3.40 -17.82
CA ASN A 172 30.89 -4.48 -16.84
C ASN A 172 29.86 -4.17 -15.73
N GLN A 173 29.00 -3.19 -15.93
CA GLN A 173 27.94 -2.85 -15.00
C GLN A 173 26.59 -3.27 -15.56
N VAL A 174 25.70 -3.72 -14.67
CA VAL A 174 24.29 -3.99 -14.97
C VAL A 174 23.44 -3.03 -14.16
N ALA A 175 22.79 -2.10 -14.87
CA ALA A 175 21.89 -1.15 -14.27
C ALA A 175 20.56 -1.81 -13.94
N ILE A 176 20.06 -1.55 -12.73
CA ILE A 176 18.74 -1.89 -12.25
C ILE A 176 17.89 -0.64 -12.40
N VAL A 177 16.97 -0.66 -13.37
CA VAL A 177 16.13 0.47 -13.76
C VAL A 177 14.72 0.24 -13.26
N LEU A 178 14.17 1.18 -12.50
CA LEU A 178 12.81 1.18 -12.02
C LEU A 178 12.08 2.41 -12.55
N ASP A 179 11.02 2.19 -13.32
CA ASP A 179 10.22 3.25 -13.94
C ASP A 179 11.06 4.30 -14.71
N GLY A 180 12.10 3.85 -15.39
CA GLY A 180 12.98 4.72 -16.21
C GLY A 180 14.14 5.38 -15.44
N LEU A 181 14.24 5.21 -14.11
CA LEU A 181 15.35 5.71 -13.30
C LEU A 181 16.29 4.59 -12.86
N VAL A 182 17.58 4.84 -12.87
CA VAL A 182 18.58 3.91 -12.35
C VAL A 182 18.58 3.95 -10.83
N VAL A 183 18.22 2.81 -10.22
CA VAL A 183 18.25 2.62 -8.76
C VAL A 183 19.65 2.26 -8.29
N SER A 184 20.32 1.37 -9.06
CA SER A 184 21.69 0.90 -8.79
C SER A 184 22.31 0.39 -10.08
N ALA A 185 23.62 0.51 -10.22
CA ALA A 185 24.37 -0.02 -11.35
C ALA A 185 25.66 -0.71 -10.87
N PRO A 186 25.54 -1.87 -10.18
CA PRO A 186 26.69 -2.57 -9.65
C PRO A 186 27.61 -3.11 -10.74
N ARG A 187 28.91 -3.17 -10.44
CA ARG A 187 29.89 -3.90 -11.24
C ARG A 187 29.71 -5.39 -11.04
N ILE A 188 29.74 -6.11 -12.13
CA ILE A 188 29.67 -7.58 -12.12
C ILE A 188 31.10 -8.12 -12.20
N ASN A 189 31.56 -8.65 -11.07
CA ASN A 189 32.92 -9.20 -10.98
C ASN A 189 32.97 -10.69 -11.32
N GLU A 190 31.86 -11.39 -11.20
CA GLU A 190 31.69 -12.81 -11.51
C GLU A 190 30.30 -13.12 -12.06
N ALA A 191 30.16 -14.17 -12.83
CA ALA A 191 28.87 -14.63 -13.34
C ALA A 191 27.95 -15.08 -12.19
N ILE A 192 26.68 -14.75 -12.27
CA ILE A 192 25.67 -15.07 -11.25
C ILE A 192 24.61 -16.02 -11.84
N PRO A 193 24.90 -17.33 -11.92
CA PRO A 193 23.95 -18.31 -12.47
C PRO A 193 22.89 -18.76 -11.46
N SER A 194 23.02 -18.36 -10.19
CA SER A 194 22.14 -18.80 -9.10
C SER A 194 20.73 -18.22 -9.14
N GLY A 195 20.48 -17.25 -10.00
CA GLY A 195 19.16 -16.59 -10.09
C GLY A 195 18.82 -15.69 -8.91
N ASN A 196 19.82 -15.25 -8.14
CA ASN A 196 19.68 -14.30 -7.06
C ASN A 196 20.42 -13.01 -7.40
N ALA A 197 19.78 -11.86 -7.10
CA ALA A 197 20.39 -10.54 -7.22
C ALA A 197 20.09 -9.72 -5.99
N GLN A 198 20.92 -8.72 -5.73
CA GLN A 198 20.70 -7.76 -4.66
C GLN A 198 20.72 -6.35 -5.24
N ILE A 199 19.70 -5.56 -4.87
CA ILE A 199 19.68 -4.14 -5.15
C ILE A 199 20.28 -3.45 -3.92
N THR A 200 21.47 -2.90 -4.08
CA THR A 200 22.17 -2.16 -3.04
C THR A 200 22.07 -0.66 -3.33
N GLY A 201 22.00 0.15 -2.29
CA GLY A 201 21.89 1.60 -2.39
C GLY A 201 21.77 2.22 -1.00
N SER A 202 21.65 3.54 -0.94
CA SER A 202 21.41 4.26 0.33
C SER A 202 19.94 4.18 0.72
N PHE A 203 19.45 2.97 1.01
CA PHE A 203 18.07 2.76 1.42
C PHE A 203 17.90 2.89 2.93
N THR A 204 16.85 3.57 3.34
CA THR A 204 16.26 3.40 4.67
C THR A 204 15.54 2.06 4.75
N GLN A 205 15.25 1.59 5.96
CA GLN A 205 14.45 0.37 6.17
C GLN A 205 13.11 0.45 5.43
N LEU A 206 12.46 1.59 5.52
CA LEU A 206 11.14 1.81 4.94
C LEU A 206 11.19 1.75 3.41
N GLU A 207 12.15 2.43 2.79
CA GLU A 207 12.33 2.42 1.33
C GLU A 207 12.65 1.03 0.79
N ALA A 208 13.50 0.26 1.49
CA ALA A 208 13.80 -1.11 1.09
C ALA A 208 12.57 -2.02 1.18
N GLN A 209 11.77 -1.89 2.24
CA GLN A 209 10.52 -2.64 2.41
C GLN A 209 9.48 -2.27 1.35
N ASP A 210 9.31 -0.99 1.07
CA ASP A 210 8.39 -0.50 0.05
C ASP A 210 8.78 -0.99 -1.34
N LEU A 211 10.07 -0.88 -1.69
CA LEU A 211 10.61 -1.40 -2.94
C LEU A 211 10.40 -2.92 -3.06
N ALA A 212 10.71 -3.68 -2.01
CA ALA A 212 10.49 -5.12 -1.99
C ALA A 212 9.02 -5.49 -2.17
N ASN A 213 8.10 -4.78 -1.50
CA ASN A 213 6.67 -4.99 -1.63
C ASN A 213 6.17 -4.68 -3.04
N VAL A 214 6.62 -3.56 -3.62
CA VAL A 214 6.27 -3.16 -4.98
C VAL A 214 6.75 -4.21 -5.99
N LEU A 215 7.99 -4.70 -5.86
CA LEU A 215 8.56 -5.71 -6.74
C LEU A 215 7.93 -7.11 -6.56
N LYS A 216 7.55 -7.46 -5.34
CA LYS A 216 6.87 -8.72 -5.04
C LYS A 216 5.53 -8.86 -5.75
N TYR A 217 4.78 -7.77 -5.90
CA TYR A 217 3.48 -7.77 -6.57
C TYR A 217 3.57 -7.49 -8.07
N GLY A 218 4.75 -7.14 -8.57
CA GLY A 218 5.04 -6.93 -9.99
C GLY A 218 4.58 -5.57 -10.53
N ALA A 219 4.95 -5.31 -11.78
CA ALA A 219 4.59 -4.09 -12.50
C ALA A 219 3.08 -4.02 -12.75
N LEU A 220 2.53 -2.81 -12.69
CA LEU A 220 1.17 -2.56 -13.14
C LEU A 220 1.13 -2.63 -14.67
N PRO A 221 0.14 -3.31 -15.25
CA PRO A 221 0.05 -3.48 -16.71
C PRO A 221 -0.33 -2.19 -17.46
N LEU A 222 -0.64 -1.13 -16.71
CA LEU A 222 -1.07 0.18 -17.23
C LEU A 222 -0.36 1.28 -16.44
N SER A 223 0.01 2.36 -17.13
CA SER A 223 0.38 3.62 -16.50
C SER A 223 -0.89 4.35 -16.06
N PHE A 224 -0.83 4.97 -14.88
CA PHE A 224 -1.94 5.77 -14.35
C PHE A 224 -1.50 7.22 -14.27
N ASP A 225 -2.31 8.09 -14.83
CA ASP A 225 -2.19 9.52 -14.57
C ASP A 225 -2.77 9.83 -13.19
N ARG A 226 -2.05 10.64 -12.42
CA ARG A 226 -2.52 11.09 -11.12
C ARG A 226 -3.76 11.95 -11.28
N GLY A 227 -4.86 11.48 -10.73
CA GLY A 227 -6.06 12.28 -10.59
C GLY A 227 -6.00 13.24 -9.40
N GLU A 228 -7.15 13.76 -9.01
CA GLU A 228 -7.30 14.65 -7.87
C GLU A 228 -7.05 13.88 -6.56
N VAL A 229 -6.18 14.41 -5.71
CA VAL A 229 -5.92 13.89 -4.36
C VAL A 229 -6.68 14.79 -3.38
N GLN A 230 -7.78 14.26 -2.84
CA GLN A 230 -8.54 14.94 -1.77
C GLN A 230 -8.10 14.38 -0.42
N GLN A 231 -7.49 15.24 0.38
CA GLN A 231 -7.18 14.91 1.77
C GLN A 231 -8.29 15.43 2.67
N VAL A 232 -9.06 14.49 3.24
CA VAL A 232 -10.08 14.84 4.24
C VAL A 232 -9.39 15.08 5.57
N SER A 233 -9.55 16.25 6.13
CA SER A 233 -8.95 16.63 7.42
C SER A 233 -9.42 15.68 8.54
N PRO A 234 -8.52 15.24 9.44
CA PRO A 234 -8.88 14.45 10.62
C PRO A 234 -9.95 15.12 11.49
N THR A 235 -10.04 16.45 11.47
CA THR A 235 -11.07 17.22 12.20
C THR A 235 -12.48 16.92 11.73
N LEU A 236 -12.71 16.72 10.42
CA LEU A 236 -14.02 16.34 9.90
C LEU A 236 -14.45 14.95 10.41
N GLY A 237 -13.53 14.02 10.54
CA GLY A 237 -13.78 12.71 11.13
C GLY A 237 -14.13 12.80 12.62
N ALA A 238 -13.43 13.64 13.38
CA ALA A 238 -13.70 13.87 14.80
C ALA A 238 -15.07 14.53 15.02
N ASP A 239 -15.45 15.50 14.19
CA ASP A 239 -16.75 16.18 14.28
C ASP A 239 -17.89 15.22 13.96
N GLN A 240 -17.76 14.38 12.93
CA GLN A 240 -18.74 13.34 12.58
C GLN A 240 -18.84 12.27 13.67
N LEU A 241 -17.71 11.87 14.27
CA LEU A 241 -17.67 10.93 15.38
C LEU A 241 -18.40 11.49 16.59
N SER A 242 -18.11 12.74 16.98
CA SER A 242 -18.75 13.40 18.12
C SER A 242 -20.27 13.56 17.92
N ALA A 243 -20.69 13.95 16.71
CA ALA A 243 -22.10 14.07 16.34
C ALA A 243 -22.82 12.70 16.38
N GLY A 244 -22.17 11.65 15.87
CA GLY A 244 -22.69 10.28 15.91
C GLY A 244 -22.83 9.73 17.33
N LEU A 245 -21.83 9.93 18.18
CA LEU A 245 -21.88 9.53 19.60
C LEU A 245 -22.95 10.32 20.37
N LEU A 246 -23.10 11.60 20.10
CA LEU A 246 -24.15 12.44 20.72
C LEU A 246 -25.55 11.98 20.30
N ALA A 247 -25.77 11.75 19.02
CA ALA A 247 -27.06 11.26 18.52
C ALA A 247 -27.37 9.85 19.06
N GLY A 248 -26.40 8.93 19.07
CA GLY A 248 -26.53 7.59 19.64
C GLY A 248 -26.78 7.62 21.14
N GLY A 249 -26.07 8.47 21.88
CA GLY A 249 -26.26 8.68 23.32
C GLY A 249 -27.64 9.24 23.67
N LEU A 250 -28.13 10.22 22.91
CA LEU A 250 -29.49 10.75 23.08
C LEU A 250 -30.54 9.69 22.77
N GLY A 251 -30.41 8.94 21.69
CA GLY A 251 -31.33 7.85 21.33
C GLY A 251 -31.37 6.76 22.41
N LEU A 252 -30.20 6.32 22.87
CA LEU A 252 -30.09 5.34 23.95
C LEU A 252 -30.69 5.88 25.26
N GLY A 253 -30.42 7.14 25.61
CA GLY A 253 -30.98 7.80 26.78
C GLY A 253 -32.49 7.84 26.76
N LEU A 254 -33.13 8.14 25.63
CA LEU A 254 -34.57 8.09 25.45
C LEU A 254 -35.14 6.69 25.63
N VAL A 255 -34.49 5.66 25.07
CA VAL A 255 -34.90 4.25 25.24
C VAL A 255 -34.80 3.83 26.69
N LEU A 256 -33.73 4.19 27.40
CA LEU A 256 -33.56 3.89 28.83
C LEU A 256 -34.60 4.60 29.67
N LEU A 257 -34.86 5.88 29.41
CA LEU A 257 -35.88 6.66 30.11
C LEU A 257 -37.28 6.04 29.91
N TYR A 258 -37.63 5.71 28.66
CA TYR A 258 -38.89 5.04 28.34
C TYR A 258 -38.99 3.69 29.07
N SER A 259 -37.95 2.87 29.03
CA SER A 259 -37.91 1.56 29.67
C SER A 259 -38.08 1.66 31.20
N LEU A 260 -37.44 2.63 31.86
CA LEU A 260 -37.56 2.86 33.28
C LEU A 260 -38.95 3.34 33.69
N LEU A 261 -39.56 4.25 32.94
CA LEU A 261 -40.89 4.79 33.23
C LEU A 261 -41.98 3.76 32.98
N TYR A 262 -41.87 3.00 31.88
CA TYR A 262 -42.93 2.05 31.47
C TYR A 262 -42.83 0.69 32.17
N TYR A 263 -41.62 0.12 32.26
CA TYR A 263 -41.42 -1.22 32.85
C TYR A 263 -40.96 -1.18 34.30
N ARG A 264 -40.70 -0.02 34.89
CA ARG A 264 -40.31 0.17 36.29
C ARG A 264 -39.14 -0.77 36.71
N GLY A 265 -39.41 -1.76 37.62
CA GLY A 265 -38.38 -2.69 38.10
C GLY A 265 -37.70 -3.51 37.00
N LEU A 266 -38.44 -3.93 35.96
CA LEU A 266 -37.87 -4.64 34.82
C LEU A 266 -37.00 -3.70 33.95
N GLY A 267 -37.25 -2.39 33.94
CA GLY A 267 -36.41 -1.40 33.29
C GLY A 267 -34.97 -1.36 33.84
N LEU A 268 -34.75 -1.66 35.12
CA LEU A 268 -33.41 -1.78 35.70
C LEU A 268 -32.62 -2.96 35.10
N VAL A 269 -33.31 -4.03 34.76
CA VAL A 269 -32.70 -5.19 34.08
C VAL A 269 -32.28 -4.81 32.66
N THR A 270 -33.10 -4.00 31.94
CA THR A 270 -32.72 -3.45 30.63
C THR A 270 -31.46 -2.60 30.73
N VAL A 271 -31.39 -1.67 31.70
CA VAL A 271 -30.21 -0.84 31.94
C VAL A 271 -28.96 -1.68 32.16
N GLY A 272 -29.05 -2.68 33.05
CA GLY A 272 -27.94 -3.61 33.34
C GLY A 272 -27.49 -4.40 32.11
N SER A 273 -28.44 -4.91 31.34
CA SER A 273 -28.16 -5.66 30.10
C SER A 273 -27.52 -4.81 29.01
N LEU A 274 -28.03 -3.59 28.80
CA LEU A 274 -27.43 -2.65 27.85
C LEU A 274 -26.05 -2.18 28.29
N ALA A 275 -25.79 -2.03 29.58
CA ALA A 275 -24.45 -1.73 30.10
C ALA A 275 -23.46 -2.87 29.79
N VAL A 276 -23.90 -4.13 29.97
CA VAL A 276 -23.08 -5.31 29.62
C VAL A 276 -22.85 -5.35 28.09
N ALA A 277 -23.90 -5.19 27.28
CA ALA A 277 -23.77 -5.19 25.82
C ALA A 277 -22.81 -4.09 25.32
N GLY A 278 -22.96 -2.86 25.84
CA GLY A 278 -22.07 -1.73 25.53
C GLY A 278 -20.63 -1.99 25.93
N SER A 279 -20.41 -2.61 27.09
CA SER A 279 -19.07 -2.99 27.55
C SER A 279 -18.44 -4.06 26.64
N LEU A 280 -19.22 -5.03 26.18
CA LEU A 280 -18.73 -6.06 25.24
C LEU A 280 -18.37 -5.47 23.89
N VAL A 281 -19.19 -4.57 23.35
CA VAL A 281 -18.91 -3.86 22.10
C VAL A 281 -17.63 -3.02 22.24
N TYR A 282 -17.47 -2.30 23.34
CA TYR A 282 -16.27 -1.52 23.63
C TYR A 282 -15.01 -2.40 23.71
N LEU A 283 -15.07 -3.51 24.46
CA LEU A 283 -13.96 -4.47 24.55
C LEU A 283 -13.63 -5.08 23.19
N MET A 284 -14.64 -5.39 22.38
CA MET A 284 -14.44 -5.91 21.03
C MET A 284 -13.71 -4.90 20.14
N PHE A 285 -14.06 -3.62 20.20
CA PHE A 285 -13.34 -2.57 19.45
C PHE A 285 -11.89 -2.42 19.91
N LEU A 286 -11.62 -2.50 21.22
CA LEU A 286 -10.24 -2.48 21.74
C LEU A 286 -9.43 -3.67 21.23
N LEU A 287 -9.98 -4.88 21.28
CA LEU A 287 -9.30 -6.10 20.82
C LEU A 287 -9.05 -6.07 19.30
N LEU A 288 -10.02 -5.64 18.51
CA LEU A 288 -9.86 -5.52 17.07
C LEU A 288 -8.85 -4.43 16.70
N GLY A 289 -8.83 -3.31 17.45
CA GLY A 289 -7.84 -2.25 17.28
C GLY A 289 -6.41 -2.74 17.48
N GLU A 290 -6.18 -3.53 18.56
CA GLU A 290 -4.87 -4.07 18.89
C GLU A 290 -4.44 -5.21 17.93
N TRP A 291 -5.37 -6.08 17.54
CA TRP A 291 -5.06 -7.30 16.77
C TRP A 291 -4.87 -7.05 15.28
N ILE A 292 -5.73 -6.25 14.68
CA ILE A 292 -5.79 -6.06 13.23
C ILE A 292 -5.70 -4.59 12.79
N GLY A 293 -5.42 -3.68 13.75
CA GLY A 293 -5.34 -2.24 13.46
C GLY A 293 -6.70 -1.65 13.03
N PHE A 294 -7.81 -2.21 13.54
CA PHE A 294 -9.15 -1.73 13.21
C PHE A 294 -9.33 -0.27 13.64
N THR A 295 -9.72 0.58 12.71
CA THR A 295 -10.04 1.99 12.99
C THR A 295 -11.55 2.19 13.10
N LEU A 296 -11.98 2.97 14.09
CA LEU A 296 -13.39 3.23 14.31
C LEU A 296 -13.92 4.18 13.23
N THR A 297 -14.66 3.63 12.28
CA THR A 297 -15.29 4.37 11.18
C THR A 297 -16.73 4.76 11.53
N LEU A 298 -17.32 5.70 10.78
CA LEU A 298 -18.73 6.06 10.93
C LEU A 298 -19.65 4.84 10.74
N ALA A 299 -19.32 3.94 9.81
CA ALA A 299 -20.05 2.69 9.61
C ALA A 299 -19.95 1.75 10.83
N GLY A 300 -18.76 1.66 11.46
CA GLY A 300 -18.56 0.89 12.68
C GLY A 300 -19.38 1.41 13.84
N ILE A 301 -19.45 2.75 14.02
CA ILE A 301 -20.29 3.39 15.03
C ILE A 301 -21.77 3.13 14.78
N ALA A 302 -22.23 3.30 13.54
CA ALA A 302 -23.62 3.01 13.16
C ALA A 302 -23.96 1.54 13.43
N GLY A 303 -23.07 0.60 13.11
CA GLY A 303 -23.22 -0.81 13.41
C GLY A 303 -23.34 -1.09 14.92
N ALA A 304 -22.52 -0.45 15.74
CA ALA A 304 -22.59 -0.56 17.21
C ALA A 304 -23.92 -0.03 17.76
N ILE A 305 -24.38 1.12 17.30
CA ILE A 305 -25.66 1.71 17.71
C ILE A 305 -26.83 0.78 17.34
N VAL A 306 -26.82 0.22 16.13
CA VAL A 306 -27.82 -0.74 15.68
C VAL A 306 -27.79 -2.02 16.54
N ALA A 307 -26.62 -2.57 16.84
CA ALA A 307 -26.47 -3.76 17.67
C ALA A 307 -27.03 -3.55 19.09
N ILE A 308 -26.74 -2.39 19.70
CA ILE A 308 -27.28 -2.01 21.02
C ILE A 308 -28.80 -1.82 20.92
N GLY A 309 -29.29 -1.18 19.84
CA GLY A 309 -30.72 -0.97 19.59
C GLY A 309 -31.50 -2.27 19.45
N VAL A 310 -30.98 -3.24 18.69
CA VAL A 310 -31.59 -4.58 18.55
C VAL A 310 -31.60 -5.34 19.89
N THR A 311 -30.54 -5.17 20.69
CA THR A 311 -30.50 -5.75 22.04
C THR A 311 -31.59 -5.15 22.93
N ALA A 312 -31.78 -3.82 22.90
CA ALA A 312 -32.82 -3.15 23.64
C ALA A 312 -34.24 -3.61 23.21
N ASP A 313 -34.46 -3.71 21.90
CA ASP A 313 -35.73 -4.17 21.34
C ASP A 313 -36.09 -5.59 21.78
N SER A 314 -35.11 -6.49 21.76
CA SER A 314 -35.28 -7.88 22.22
C SER A 314 -35.73 -7.94 23.69
N PHE A 315 -35.18 -7.10 24.57
CA PHE A 315 -35.62 -7.03 25.98
C PHE A 315 -37.02 -6.43 26.14
N ILE A 316 -37.37 -5.43 25.33
CA ILE A 316 -38.69 -4.80 25.34
C ILE A 316 -39.76 -5.84 24.97
N ILE A 317 -39.56 -6.60 23.91
CA ILE A 317 -40.47 -7.65 23.47
C ILE A 317 -40.61 -8.73 24.57
N TYR A 318 -39.51 -9.15 25.16
CA TYR A 318 -39.53 -10.13 26.24
C TYR A 318 -40.30 -9.65 27.48
N PHE A 319 -40.09 -8.40 27.89
CA PHE A 319 -40.80 -7.85 29.04
C PHE A 319 -42.28 -7.62 28.76
N GLU A 320 -42.67 -7.24 27.54
CA GLU A 320 -44.07 -7.17 27.17
C GLU A 320 -44.74 -8.53 27.30
N ARG A 321 -44.08 -9.58 26.83
CA ARG A 321 -44.59 -10.94 26.96
C ARG A 321 -44.72 -11.39 28.43
N ILE A 322 -43.74 -11.12 29.28
CA ILE A 322 -43.84 -11.36 30.73
C ILE A 322 -45.04 -10.63 31.34
N ARG A 323 -45.24 -9.38 30.94
CA ARG A 323 -46.34 -8.55 31.47
C ARG A 323 -47.70 -9.07 31.06
N ASP A 324 -47.83 -9.53 29.84
CA ASP A 324 -49.06 -10.16 29.36
C ASP A 324 -49.36 -11.47 30.09
N GLU A 325 -48.38 -12.34 30.32
CA GLU A 325 -48.52 -13.54 31.09
C GLU A 325 -48.96 -13.27 32.57
N ILE A 326 -48.41 -12.20 33.17
CA ILE A 326 -48.84 -11.77 34.53
C ILE A 326 -50.27 -11.24 34.51
N ARG A 327 -50.69 -10.51 33.47
CA ARG A 327 -52.06 -10.03 33.32
C ARG A 327 -53.06 -11.17 33.15
N GLU A 328 -52.65 -12.29 32.55
CA GLU A 328 -53.44 -13.51 32.48
C GLU A 328 -53.54 -14.28 33.81
N GLY A 329 -52.91 -13.76 34.88
CA GLY A 329 -52.96 -14.33 36.19
C GLY A 329 -51.90 -15.38 36.54
N ARG A 330 -50.87 -15.53 35.70
CA ARG A 330 -49.74 -16.43 35.98
C ARG A 330 -48.79 -15.84 37.02
N SER A 331 -48.09 -16.71 37.75
CA SER A 331 -47.06 -16.27 38.68
C SER A 331 -45.86 -15.68 37.93
N LEU A 332 -45.12 -14.72 38.52
CA LEU A 332 -43.93 -14.10 37.92
C LEU A 332 -42.93 -15.15 37.46
N ARG A 333 -42.73 -16.21 38.23
CA ARG A 333 -41.77 -17.30 37.88
C ARG A 333 -42.19 -18.02 36.60
N THR A 334 -43.48 -18.38 36.52
CA THR A 334 -44.03 -19.03 35.31
C THR A 334 -44.01 -18.09 34.10
N ALA A 335 -44.33 -16.82 34.30
CA ALA A 335 -44.31 -15.81 33.23
C ALA A 335 -42.90 -15.62 32.64
N VAL A 336 -41.85 -15.65 33.46
CA VAL A 336 -40.47 -15.58 33.01
C VAL A 336 -40.05 -16.82 32.20
N GLU A 337 -40.41 -18.03 32.68
CA GLU A 337 -40.12 -19.28 31.99
C GLU A 337 -40.86 -19.39 30.64
N THR A 338 -42.13 -19.03 30.60
CA THR A 338 -42.98 -19.09 29.38
C THR A 338 -42.66 -17.95 28.41
N GLY A 339 -42.24 -16.81 28.91
CA GLY A 339 -41.88 -15.65 28.07
C GLY A 339 -40.63 -15.88 27.23
N TRP A 340 -39.79 -16.83 27.60
CA TRP A 340 -38.57 -17.17 26.86
C TRP A 340 -38.81 -18.20 25.73
N SER A 341 -39.88 -18.93 25.73
CA SER A 341 -40.28 -19.92 24.72
C SER A 341 -41.13 -19.29 23.63
#